data_4a1251456bad031b7046a448e21b44ff
#
_entry.id   4a1251456bad031b7046a448e21b44ff
#
_cell.length_a   1.000
_cell.length_b   1.000
_cell.length_c   1.000
_cell.angle_alpha   90.00
_cell.angle_beta   90.00
_cell.angle_gamma   90.00
#
_symmetry.space_group_name_H-M   'P 1'
#
loop_
_entity.id
_entity.type
_entity.pdbx_description
1 polymer ?
#
loop_
_entity_poly.entity_id
_entity_poly.type
_entity_poly.pdbx_seq_one_letter_code
_entity_poly.pdbx_strand_id
1 'polypeptide(L)'
;MTKTKKKSNGNSFLGTLAALIILCVVLTIVSDKFLTYNNLMSVLKQTTFTALLSTAMLLCLITAGIDLSVGANATFCACICGMLVKGGMTNSLVLIVIAIVAGTLIGLINGLLLTRLHLPHPFVSTLGMKNFLWGAS
;
A
#
# COMPACT_ATOMS: atom_id res chain seq x y z
N MET A 1 32.19 29.76 7.60
CA MET A 1 32.14 28.31 7.27
C MET A 1 31.82 27.53 8.55
N THR A 2 30.54 27.31 8.83
CA THR A 2 30.07 26.59 10.01
C THR A 2 30.02 25.08 9.65
N LYS A 3 30.94 24.31 10.23
CA LYS A 3 30.95 22.84 10.12
C LYS A 3 29.77 22.27 10.88
N THR A 4 28.69 21.94 10.19
CA THR A 4 27.59 21.13 10.74
C THR A 4 28.11 19.72 10.99
N LYS A 5 28.30 19.38 12.26
CA LYS A 5 28.67 18.05 12.76
C LYS A 5 27.54 17.06 12.40
N LYS A 6 27.76 16.21 11.40
CA LYS A 6 26.88 15.11 11.02
C LYS A 6 26.79 14.13 12.18
N LYS A 7 25.76 14.27 13.01
CA LYS A 7 25.51 13.39 14.15
C LYS A 7 25.14 12.01 13.61
N SER A 8 25.86 11.02 14.05
CA SER A 8 25.77 9.61 13.66
C SER A 8 24.32 9.09 13.65
N ASN A 9 23.86 8.56 12.49
CA ASN A 9 22.53 7.96 12.29
C ASN A 9 22.24 6.73 13.18
N GLY A 10 23.23 6.20 13.89
CA GLY A 10 23.05 5.03 14.76
C GLY A 10 22.14 5.31 15.96
N ASN A 11 22.19 6.52 16.55
CA ASN A 11 21.38 6.85 17.72
C ASN A 11 19.90 7.03 17.39
N SER A 12 19.56 7.47 16.18
CA SER A 12 18.16 7.58 15.73
C SER A 12 17.51 6.21 15.51
N PHE A 13 18.25 5.25 14.96
CA PHE A 13 17.75 3.88 14.78
C PHE A 13 17.50 3.19 16.14
N LEU A 14 18.43 3.31 17.07
CA LEU A 14 18.27 2.78 18.42
C LEU A 14 17.10 3.42 19.16
N GLY A 15 16.89 4.73 19.00
CA GLY A 15 15.74 5.43 19.59
C GLY A 15 14.41 4.93 19.05
N THR A 16 14.31 4.75 17.73
CA THR A 16 13.09 4.21 17.09
C THR A 16 12.83 2.76 17.53
N LEU A 17 13.88 1.93 17.59
CA LEU A 17 13.76 0.55 18.04
C LEU A 17 13.32 0.47 19.51
N ALA A 18 13.91 1.30 20.37
CA ALA A 18 13.53 1.37 21.78
C ALA A 18 12.06 1.81 21.95
N ALA A 19 11.63 2.83 21.21
CA ALA A 19 10.24 3.28 21.22
C ALA A 19 9.27 2.17 20.78
N LEU A 20 9.63 1.40 19.75
CA LEU A 20 8.84 0.26 19.29
C LEU A 20 8.73 -0.84 20.36
N ILE A 21 9.84 -1.19 21.00
CA ILE A 21 9.86 -2.20 22.07
C ILE A 21 9.00 -1.75 23.25
N ILE A 22 9.14 -0.50 23.69
CA ILE A 22 8.34 0.06 24.78
C ILE A 22 6.85 0.01 24.41
N LEU A 23 6.48 0.39 23.20
CA LEU A 23 5.11 0.34 22.72
C LEU A 23 4.56 -1.10 22.75
N CYS A 24 5.34 -2.08 22.27
CA CYS A 24 4.93 -3.48 22.30
C CYS A 24 4.73 -4.00 23.74
N VAL A 25 5.62 -3.64 24.67
CA VAL A 25 5.51 -4.01 26.09
C VAL A 25 4.25 -3.39 26.70
N VAL A 26 4.02 -2.10 26.48
CA VAL A 26 2.82 -1.42 26.98
C VAL A 26 1.54 -2.07 26.43
N LEU A 27 1.48 -2.34 25.13
CA LEU A 27 0.33 -2.98 24.51
C LEU A 27 0.10 -4.41 25.03
N THR A 28 1.17 -5.14 25.35
CA THR A 28 1.07 -6.48 25.95
C THR A 28 0.47 -6.42 27.35
N ILE A 29 0.78 -5.40 28.14
CA ILE A 29 0.24 -5.23 29.50
C ILE A 29 -1.21 -4.74 29.47
N VAL A 30 -1.54 -3.83 28.54
CA VAL A 30 -2.86 -3.19 28.45
C VAL A 30 -3.90 -4.09 27.77
N SER A 31 -3.47 -5.01 26.89
CA SER A 31 -4.38 -5.83 26.09
C SER A 31 -3.98 -7.30 26.09
N ASP A 32 -4.78 -8.14 26.71
CA ASP A 32 -4.61 -9.60 26.70
C ASP A 32 -4.69 -10.21 25.30
N LYS A 33 -5.23 -9.46 24.34
CA LYS A 33 -5.38 -9.92 22.95
C LYS A 33 -4.17 -9.58 22.07
N PHE A 34 -3.23 -8.76 22.55
CA PHE A 34 -2.12 -8.27 21.73
C PHE A 34 -1.22 -9.40 21.22
N LEU A 35 -0.81 -10.34 22.08
CA LEU A 35 0.04 -11.49 21.73
C LEU A 35 -0.75 -12.76 21.37
N THR A 36 -2.06 -12.63 21.09
CA THR A 36 -2.83 -13.81 20.65
C THR A 36 -2.44 -14.23 19.24
N TYR A 37 -2.52 -15.54 18.95
CA TYR A 37 -2.26 -16.10 17.62
C TYR A 37 -3.07 -15.39 16.52
N ASN A 38 -4.34 -15.11 16.78
CA ASN A 38 -5.22 -14.43 15.82
C ASN A 38 -4.76 -13.01 15.50
N ASN A 39 -4.31 -12.26 16.51
CA ASN A 39 -3.79 -10.92 16.30
C ASN A 39 -2.46 -10.94 15.54
N LEU A 40 -1.54 -11.84 15.91
CA LEU A 40 -0.27 -11.99 15.18
C LEU A 40 -0.48 -12.36 13.72
N MET A 41 -1.41 -13.28 13.43
CA MET A 41 -1.78 -13.63 12.05
C MET A 41 -2.39 -12.44 11.30
N SER A 42 -3.21 -11.63 11.96
CA SER A 42 -3.76 -10.42 11.37
C SER A 42 -2.68 -9.39 11.03
N VAL A 43 -1.73 -9.19 11.93
CA VAL A 43 -0.58 -8.30 11.70
C VAL A 43 0.28 -8.80 10.54
N LEU A 44 0.57 -10.11 10.48
CA LEU A 44 1.34 -10.71 9.38
C LEU A 44 0.64 -10.50 8.02
N LYS A 45 -0.67 -10.73 7.96
CA LYS A 45 -1.46 -10.50 6.73
C LYS A 45 -1.42 -9.04 6.29
N GLN A 46 -1.59 -8.08 7.22
CA GLN A 46 -1.51 -6.66 6.92
C GLN A 46 -0.11 -6.24 6.48
N THR A 47 0.92 -6.77 7.13
CA THR A 47 2.32 -6.52 6.77
C THR A 47 2.64 -7.05 5.37
N THR A 48 2.18 -8.25 5.03
CA THR A 48 2.36 -8.84 3.69
C THR A 48 1.72 -7.96 2.61
N PHE A 49 0.47 -7.52 2.85
CA PHE A 49 -0.23 -6.62 1.93
C PHE A 49 0.53 -5.30 1.75
N THR A 50 0.94 -4.68 2.86
CA THR A 50 1.71 -3.43 2.84
C THR A 50 3.06 -3.60 2.14
N ALA A 51 3.75 -4.72 2.33
CA ALA A 51 5.02 -5.03 1.68
C ALA A 51 4.86 -5.16 0.15
N LEU A 52 3.80 -5.81 -0.31
CA LEU A 52 3.48 -5.91 -1.74
C LEU A 52 3.22 -4.53 -2.36
N LEU A 53 2.39 -3.70 -1.71
CA LEU A 53 2.14 -2.33 -2.17
C LEU A 53 3.40 -1.47 -2.17
N SER A 54 4.25 -1.60 -1.15
CA SER A 54 5.53 -0.88 -1.06
C SER A 54 6.49 -1.29 -2.18
N THR A 55 6.50 -2.57 -2.55
CA THR A 55 7.31 -3.06 -3.68
C THR A 55 6.81 -2.47 -5.00
N ALA A 56 5.50 -2.45 -5.22
CA ALA A 56 4.90 -1.82 -6.40
C ALA A 56 5.25 -0.33 -6.48
N MET A 57 5.13 0.38 -5.35
CA MET A 57 5.48 1.80 -5.26
C MET A 57 6.96 2.05 -5.50
N LEU A 58 7.85 1.15 -5.03
CA LEU A 58 9.28 1.23 -5.27
C LEU A 58 9.60 1.18 -6.77
N LEU A 59 8.94 0.29 -7.51
CA LEU A 59 9.11 0.21 -8.97
C LEU A 59 8.71 1.54 -9.66
N CYS A 60 7.62 2.16 -9.23
CA CYS A 60 7.22 3.48 -9.73
C CYS A 60 8.26 4.56 -9.40
N LEU A 61 8.82 4.56 -8.19
CA LEU A 61 9.83 5.53 -7.76
C LEU A 61 11.14 5.41 -8.55
N ILE A 62 11.55 4.20 -8.92
CA ILE A 62 12.75 3.97 -9.75
C ILE A 62 12.59 4.59 -11.16
N THR A 63 11.38 4.64 -11.68
CA THR A 63 11.07 5.28 -12.97
C THR A 63 10.82 6.79 -12.86
N ALA A 64 11.22 7.42 -11.73
CA ALA A 64 11.00 8.83 -11.41
C ALA A 64 9.51 9.25 -11.39
N GLY A 65 8.60 8.30 -11.22
CA GLY A 65 7.17 8.53 -11.07
C GLY A 65 6.72 8.39 -9.62
N ILE A 66 5.79 9.23 -9.17
CA ILE A 66 5.06 9.04 -7.92
C ILE A 66 3.64 8.61 -8.30
N ASP A 67 3.30 7.36 -8.02
CA ASP A 67 1.96 6.84 -8.29
C ASP A 67 1.14 6.81 -7.00
N LEU A 68 0.28 7.80 -6.83
CA LEU A 68 -0.64 7.88 -5.69
C LEU A 68 -1.87 6.97 -5.84
N SER A 69 -2.06 6.34 -7.01
CA SER A 69 -3.23 5.52 -7.29
C SER A 69 -3.07 4.06 -6.85
N VAL A 70 -1.86 3.60 -6.52
CA VAL A 70 -1.56 2.19 -6.17
C VAL A 70 -2.48 1.67 -5.07
N GLY A 71 -2.63 2.42 -3.96
CA GLY A 71 -3.51 2.03 -2.85
C GLY A 71 -4.99 2.04 -3.24
N ALA A 72 -5.42 3.05 -4.00
CA ALA A 72 -6.81 3.15 -4.48
C ALA A 72 -7.14 2.03 -5.47
N ASN A 73 -6.21 1.67 -6.36
CA ASN A 73 -6.34 0.54 -7.28
C ASN A 73 -6.51 -0.78 -6.52
N ALA A 74 -5.68 -1.02 -5.50
CA ALA A 74 -5.81 -2.21 -4.67
C ALA A 74 -7.16 -2.28 -3.95
N THR A 75 -7.64 -1.15 -3.39
CA THR A 75 -8.95 -1.06 -2.73
C THR A 75 -10.08 -1.32 -3.71
N PHE A 76 -10.05 -0.73 -4.88
CA PHE A 76 -11.06 -0.93 -5.92
C PHE A 76 -11.13 -2.38 -6.38
N CYS A 77 -9.99 -3.03 -6.64
CA CYS A 77 -9.94 -4.45 -6.96
C CYS A 77 -10.52 -5.32 -5.83
N ALA A 78 -10.23 -4.98 -4.57
CA ALA A 78 -10.79 -5.68 -3.43
C ALA A 78 -12.31 -5.50 -3.34
N CYS A 79 -12.85 -4.32 -3.64
CA CYS A 79 -14.29 -4.06 -3.69
C CYS A 79 -14.98 -4.90 -4.79
N ILE A 80 -14.39 -4.96 -6.00
CA ILE A 80 -14.91 -5.83 -7.08
C ILE A 80 -14.97 -7.28 -6.60
N CYS A 81 -13.89 -7.81 -6.05
CA CYS A 81 -13.85 -9.17 -5.53
C CYS A 81 -14.88 -9.39 -4.42
N GLY A 82 -15.05 -8.42 -3.51
CA GLY A 82 -16.02 -8.47 -2.44
C GLY A 82 -17.48 -8.51 -2.94
N MET A 83 -17.79 -7.74 -3.99
CA MET A 83 -19.13 -7.79 -4.64
C MET A 83 -19.39 -9.15 -5.31
N LEU A 84 -18.38 -9.71 -5.98
CA LEU A 84 -18.52 -11.03 -6.62
C LEU A 84 -18.71 -12.16 -5.60
N VAL A 85 -18.00 -12.11 -4.48
CA VAL A 85 -18.17 -13.05 -3.37
C VAL A 85 -19.58 -12.93 -2.77
N LYS A 86 -20.08 -11.71 -2.56
CA LYS A 86 -21.48 -11.50 -2.12
C LYS A 86 -22.50 -12.02 -3.14
N GLY A 87 -22.16 -11.96 -4.42
CA GLY A 87 -22.97 -12.53 -5.51
C GLY A 87 -22.92 -14.06 -5.61
N GLY A 88 -22.20 -14.74 -4.70
CA GLY A 88 -22.12 -16.20 -4.64
C GLY A 88 -20.89 -16.80 -5.35
N MET A 89 -19.96 -16.00 -5.82
CA MET A 89 -18.73 -16.50 -6.44
C MET A 89 -17.76 -17.01 -5.36
N THR A 90 -17.50 -18.31 -5.36
CA THR A 90 -16.62 -18.96 -4.35
C THR A 90 -15.27 -19.41 -4.91
N ASN A 91 -15.09 -19.35 -6.24
CA ASN A 91 -13.84 -19.81 -6.87
C ASN A 91 -12.74 -18.77 -6.71
N SER A 92 -11.80 -19.03 -5.80
CA SER A 92 -10.67 -18.15 -5.50
C SER A 92 -9.77 -17.88 -6.71
N LEU A 93 -9.56 -18.85 -7.61
CA LEU A 93 -8.73 -18.65 -8.79
C LEU A 93 -9.36 -17.63 -9.75
N VAL A 94 -10.66 -17.68 -9.94
CA VAL A 94 -11.39 -16.70 -10.77
C VAL A 94 -11.29 -15.31 -10.17
N LEU A 95 -11.44 -15.18 -8.85
CA LEU A 95 -11.31 -13.89 -8.17
C LEU A 95 -9.90 -13.31 -8.32
N ILE A 96 -8.85 -14.12 -8.21
CA ILE A 96 -7.46 -13.69 -8.42
C ILE A 96 -7.26 -13.18 -9.86
N VAL A 97 -7.75 -13.94 -10.85
CA VAL A 97 -7.65 -13.52 -12.27
C VAL A 97 -8.38 -12.20 -12.50
N ILE A 98 -9.59 -12.04 -11.99
CA ILE A 98 -10.36 -10.79 -12.10
C ILE A 98 -9.62 -9.62 -11.46
N ALA A 99 -9.06 -9.81 -10.26
CA ALA A 99 -8.29 -8.77 -9.58
C ALA A 99 -7.05 -8.35 -10.38
N ILE A 100 -6.31 -9.31 -10.96
CA ILE A 100 -5.13 -9.04 -11.79
C ILE A 100 -5.56 -8.28 -13.06
N VAL A 101 -6.60 -8.72 -13.75
CA VAL A 101 -7.07 -8.07 -14.97
C VAL A 101 -7.56 -6.66 -14.68
N ALA A 102 -8.38 -6.46 -13.63
CA ALA A 102 -8.88 -5.14 -13.24
C ALA A 102 -7.74 -4.20 -12.87
N GLY A 103 -6.82 -4.63 -12.02
CA GLY A 103 -5.67 -3.84 -11.62
C GLY A 103 -4.74 -3.47 -12.77
N THR A 104 -4.53 -4.41 -13.70
CA THR A 104 -3.73 -4.18 -14.92
C THR A 104 -4.39 -3.18 -15.85
N LEU A 105 -5.70 -3.28 -16.06
CA LEU A 105 -6.45 -2.33 -16.91
C LEU A 105 -6.39 -0.91 -16.34
N ILE A 106 -6.56 -0.75 -15.03
CA ILE A 106 -6.46 0.55 -14.38
C ILE A 106 -5.03 1.11 -14.52
N GLY A 107 -4.01 0.28 -14.28
CA GLY A 107 -2.61 0.66 -14.46
C GLY A 107 -2.29 1.06 -15.90
N LEU A 108 -2.83 0.32 -16.88
CA LEU A 108 -2.68 0.63 -18.30
C LEU A 108 -3.33 1.96 -18.67
N ILE A 109 -4.54 2.22 -18.19
CA ILE A 109 -5.23 3.49 -18.41
C ILE A 109 -4.43 4.64 -17.82
N ASN A 110 -3.95 4.50 -16.60
CA ASN A 110 -3.13 5.53 -15.93
C ASN A 110 -1.81 5.78 -16.68
N GLY A 111 -1.14 4.73 -17.14
CA GLY A 111 0.07 4.80 -17.95
C GLY A 111 -0.18 5.48 -19.32
N LEU A 112 -1.29 5.17 -19.98
CA LEU A 112 -1.69 5.82 -21.24
C LEU A 112 -2.01 7.29 -21.05
N LEU A 113 -2.72 7.66 -19.99
CA LEU A 113 -2.99 9.05 -19.64
C LEU A 113 -1.70 9.83 -19.45
N LEU A 114 -0.74 9.27 -18.73
CA LEU A 114 0.56 9.89 -18.49
C LEU A 114 1.35 10.09 -19.78
N THR A 115 1.44 9.07 -20.62
CA THR A 115 2.30 9.08 -21.82
C THR A 115 1.66 9.82 -22.99
N ARG A 116 0.34 9.69 -23.20
CA ARG A 116 -0.34 10.29 -24.36
C ARG A 116 -0.73 11.75 -24.13
N LEU A 117 -1.13 12.14 -22.93
CA LEU A 117 -1.50 13.51 -22.62
C LEU A 117 -0.28 14.40 -22.30
N HIS A 118 0.94 13.85 -22.32
CA HIS A 118 2.17 14.61 -22.02
C HIS A 118 2.03 15.46 -20.76
N LEU A 119 1.38 14.92 -19.73
CA LEU A 119 1.16 15.65 -18.48
C LEU A 119 2.52 16.03 -17.87
N PRO A 120 2.67 17.26 -17.41
CA PRO A 120 3.96 17.77 -16.93
C PRO A 120 4.48 17.02 -15.71
N HIS A 121 3.58 16.37 -14.97
CA HIS A 121 3.93 15.56 -13.80
C HIS A 121 3.02 14.34 -13.66
N PRO A 122 3.58 13.14 -13.38
CA PRO A 122 2.82 11.91 -13.09
C PRO A 122 1.81 12.08 -11.96
N PHE A 123 2.11 12.96 -11.02
CA PHE A 123 1.30 13.28 -9.85
C PHE A 123 -0.16 13.67 -10.19
N VAL A 124 -0.37 14.46 -11.25
CA VAL A 124 -1.73 14.94 -11.62
C VAL A 124 -2.61 13.78 -12.11
N SER A 125 -2.05 12.92 -12.97
CA SER A 125 -2.75 11.74 -13.49
C SER A 125 -3.11 10.76 -12.35
N THR A 126 -2.13 10.44 -11.51
CA THR A 126 -2.31 9.45 -10.43
C THR A 126 -3.23 9.95 -9.32
N LEU A 127 -3.22 11.26 -9.03
CA LEU A 127 -4.15 11.88 -8.09
C LEU A 127 -5.60 11.86 -8.63
N GLY A 128 -5.78 12.17 -9.91
CA GLY A 128 -7.08 12.09 -10.58
C GLY A 128 -7.61 10.66 -10.55
N MET A 129 -6.78 9.69 -10.93
CA MET A 129 -7.13 8.27 -10.90
C MET A 129 -7.47 7.78 -9.49
N LYS A 130 -6.68 8.17 -8.49
CA LYS A 130 -6.96 7.87 -7.08
C LYS A 130 -8.36 8.32 -6.67
N ASN A 131 -8.71 9.58 -6.94
CA ASN A 131 -10.01 10.13 -6.54
C ASN A 131 -11.16 9.47 -7.32
N PHE A 132 -10.97 9.16 -8.60
CA PHE A 132 -11.94 8.42 -9.41
C PHE A 132 -12.20 7.02 -8.83
N LEU A 133 -11.16 6.26 -8.52
CA LEU A 133 -11.27 4.91 -7.98
C LEU A 133 -11.92 4.89 -6.59
N TRP A 134 -11.62 5.89 -5.75
CA TRP A 134 -12.26 6.03 -4.45
C TRP A 134 -13.74 6.38 -4.53
N GLY A 135 -14.13 7.17 -5.53
CA GLY A 135 -15.53 7.47 -5.78
C GLY A 135 -16.30 6.30 -6.38
N ALA A 136 -15.61 5.34 -7.00
CA ALA A 136 -16.19 4.16 -7.63
C ALA A 136 -16.16 2.90 -6.73
N SER A 137 -15.47 2.93 -5.59
CA SER A 137 -15.38 1.82 -4.62
C SER A 137 -16.36 1.98 -3.47
#